data_e17d18acd64422dde2730ce9b1cf74ef
#
_entry.id   e17d18acd64422dde2730ce9b1cf74ef
#
_cell.length_a   1.000
_cell.length_b   1.000
_cell.length_c   1.000
_cell.angle_alpha   90.00
_cell.angle_beta   90.00
_cell.angle_gamma   90.00
#
_symmetry.space_group_name_H-M   'P 1'
#
loop_
_entity.id
_entity.type
_entity.pdbx_description
1 polymer ?
#
loop_
_entity_poly.entity_id
_entity_poly.type
_entity_poly.pdbx_seq_one_letter_code
_entity_poly.pdbx_strand_id
1 'polypeptide(L)'
;MQPEDKIQEIAERAERLQEIGSSILRAARDELYLGMRFLDVALSSFSYQMDGQVHGFGTDGRVMYFQPQMLGGLYRENRILVNRGYLHMVFHCIFRHFAWSGTEGKKRADDGITIQERMRDLSCDIAVEHMIDGMNYRSIRFSRSLLRRETYRLLEKEGKTLNAQRVYKILSEWNLNEKDLTNLEQEFRTDDHRYWESKKPDQK
;
A
#
# COMPACT_ATOMS: atom_id res chain seq x y z
N MET A 1 6.84 40.83 6.90
CA MET A 1 7.02 39.78 5.91
C MET A 1 5.94 39.94 4.87
N GLN A 2 6.34 40.24 3.63
CA GLN A 2 5.40 40.45 2.52
C GLN A 2 4.71 39.13 2.16
N PRO A 3 3.49 39.14 1.58
CA PRO A 3 2.80 37.91 1.16
C PRO A 3 3.64 37.04 0.22
N GLU A 4 4.42 37.64 -0.65
CA GLU A 4 5.32 36.98 -1.62
C GLU A 4 6.40 36.16 -0.91
N ASP A 5 7.03 36.73 0.15
CA ASP A 5 8.05 36.05 0.95
C ASP A 5 7.49 34.77 1.59
N LYS A 6 6.22 34.80 2.06
CA LYS A 6 5.55 33.63 2.65
C LYS A 6 5.26 32.54 1.61
N ILE A 7 4.83 32.92 0.42
CA ILE A 7 4.53 32.00 -0.67
C ILE A 7 5.82 31.29 -1.08
N GLN A 8 6.91 32.03 -1.21
CA GLN A 8 8.21 31.46 -1.56
C GLN A 8 8.69 30.49 -0.47
N GLU A 9 8.59 30.84 0.81
CA GLU A 9 8.97 29.96 1.93
C GLU A 9 8.16 28.64 1.94
N ILE A 10 6.85 28.73 1.64
CA ILE A 10 5.97 27.55 1.53
C ILE A 10 6.41 26.66 0.37
N ALA A 11 6.71 27.25 -0.79
CA ALA A 11 7.16 26.50 -1.97
C ALA A 11 8.49 25.79 -1.71
N GLU A 12 9.48 26.47 -1.17
CA GLU A 12 10.79 25.88 -0.81
C GLU A 12 10.67 24.77 0.22
N ARG A 13 9.73 24.93 1.18
CA ARG A 13 9.44 23.87 2.16
C ARG A 13 8.82 22.65 1.50
N ALA A 14 7.89 22.85 0.58
CA ALA A 14 7.24 21.76 -0.16
C ALA A 14 8.27 20.99 -1.01
N GLU A 15 9.16 21.69 -1.71
CA GLU A 15 10.24 21.07 -2.47
C GLU A 15 11.17 20.23 -1.60
N ARG A 16 11.58 20.76 -0.45
CA ARG A 16 12.41 20.02 0.52
C ARG A 16 11.71 18.76 1.04
N LEU A 17 10.41 18.84 1.35
CA LEU A 17 9.64 17.68 1.79
C LEU A 17 9.51 16.61 0.69
N GLN A 18 9.29 17.03 -0.57
CA GLN A 18 9.27 16.15 -1.74
C GLN A 18 10.62 15.45 -1.92
N GLU A 19 11.72 16.18 -1.82
CA GLU A 19 13.07 15.62 -1.98
C GLU A 19 13.44 14.64 -0.87
N ILE A 20 13.17 14.99 0.39
CA ILE A 20 13.41 14.11 1.55
C ILE A 20 12.58 12.83 1.41
N GLY A 21 11.29 12.93 1.13
CA GLY A 21 10.43 11.75 0.96
C GLY A 21 10.89 10.85 -0.19
N SER A 22 11.22 11.45 -1.33
CA SER A 22 11.77 10.71 -2.48
C SER A 22 13.10 10.02 -2.15
N SER A 23 13.93 10.63 -1.32
CA SER A 23 15.21 10.05 -0.88
C SER A 23 14.99 8.86 0.06
N ILE A 24 14.01 8.94 0.98
CA ILE A 24 13.60 7.82 1.84
C ILE A 24 13.11 6.64 0.99
N LEU A 25 12.26 6.90 -0.01
CA LEU A 25 11.73 5.84 -0.89
C LEU A 25 12.82 5.24 -1.78
N ARG A 26 13.77 6.04 -2.28
CA ARG A 26 14.94 5.52 -2.99
C ARG A 26 15.79 4.61 -2.10
N ALA A 27 16.04 5.01 -0.85
CA ALA A 27 16.78 4.18 0.09
C ALA A 27 16.07 2.84 0.38
N ALA A 28 14.75 2.84 0.53
CA ALA A 28 13.96 1.63 0.68
C ALA A 28 14.05 0.73 -0.55
N ARG A 29 13.91 1.29 -1.76
CA ARG A 29 14.10 0.57 -3.02
C ARG A 29 15.47 -0.09 -3.09
N ASP A 30 16.51 0.64 -2.78
CA ASP A 30 17.90 0.16 -2.88
C ASP A 30 18.17 -0.97 -1.86
N GLU A 31 17.64 -0.85 -0.64
CA GLU A 31 17.74 -1.91 0.36
C GLU A 31 16.97 -3.18 -0.05
N LEU A 32 15.78 -3.03 -0.66
CA LEU A 32 15.01 -4.15 -1.23
C LEU A 32 15.75 -4.79 -2.40
N TYR A 33 16.31 -4.00 -3.30
CA TYR A 33 17.09 -4.48 -4.44
C TYR A 33 18.27 -5.35 -4.05
N LEU A 34 19.01 -4.99 -2.99
CA LEU A 34 20.14 -5.79 -2.50
C LEU A 34 19.73 -7.23 -2.14
N GLY A 35 18.54 -7.42 -1.62
CA GLY A 35 18.02 -8.75 -1.26
C GLY A 35 17.20 -9.43 -2.37
N MET A 36 16.56 -8.66 -3.24
CA MET A 36 15.52 -9.14 -4.17
C MET A 36 15.79 -8.68 -5.60
N ARG A 37 16.98 -8.94 -6.13
CA ARG A 37 17.39 -8.53 -7.49
C ARG A 37 16.45 -8.99 -8.59
N PHE A 38 15.73 -10.09 -8.37
CA PHE A 38 14.72 -10.58 -9.31
C PHE A 38 13.50 -9.64 -9.46
N LEU A 39 13.32 -8.67 -8.55
CA LEU A 39 12.30 -7.63 -8.62
C LEU A 39 12.83 -6.30 -9.19
N ASP A 40 14.05 -6.23 -9.73
CA ASP A 40 14.70 -4.97 -10.15
C ASP A 40 13.80 -4.09 -11.01
N VAL A 41 13.22 -4.64 -12.07
CA VAL A 41 12.34 -3.89 -12.98
C VAL A 41 11.13 -3.34 -12.23
N ALA A 42 10.50 -4.13 -11.38
CA ALA A 42 9.32 -3.73 -10.62
C ALA A 42 9.66 -2.68 -9.55
N LEU A 43 10.77 -2.88 -8.82
CA LEU A 43 11.25 -1.92 -7.82
C LEU A 43 11.63 -0.56 -8.44
N SER A 44 12.10 -0.56 -9.68
CA SER A 44 12.55 0.66 -10.38
C SER A 44 11.45 1.34 -11.20
N SER A 45 10.21 0.82 -11.19
CA SER A 45 9.15 1.32 -12.07
C SER A 45 8.46 2.58 -11.58
N PHE A 46 8.61 2.95 -10.29
CA PHE A 46 7.89 4.08 -9.70
C PHE A 46 8.64 5.40 -9.81
N SER A 47 7.90 6.45 -10.15
CA SER A 47 8.22 7.82 -9.74
C SER A 47 7.57 8.11 -8.38
N TYR A 48 8.03 9.16 -7.67
CA TYR A 48 7.57 9.48 -6.34
C TYR A 48 6.95 10.88 -6.29
N GLN A 49 5.77 11.00 -5.71
CA GLN A 49 5.07 12.27 -5.60
C GLN A 49 4.51 12.45 -4.19
N MET A 50 4.82 13.59 -3.59
CA MET A 50 4.20 14.01 -2.34
C MET A 50 2.72 14.33 -2.56
N ASP A 51 1.86 13.79 -1.69
CA ASP A 51 0.46 14.15 -1.61
C ASP A 51 0.02 14.17 -0.14
N GLY A 52 -0.45 15.32 0.32
CA GLY A 52 -0.92 15.52 1.70
C GLY A 52 -2.23 14.81 2.01
N GLN A 53 -2.96 14.31 1.00
CA GLN A 53 -4.24 13.64 1.14
C GLN A 53 -4.12 12.12 1.20
N VAL A 54 -2.97 11.55 0.84
CA VAL A 54 -2.76 10.10 0.90
C VAL A 54 -2.64 9.62 2.34
N HIS A 55 -3.31 8.53 2.66
CA HIS A 55 -3.17 7.86 3.94
C HIS A 55 -2.04 6.82 3.87
N GLY A 56 -0.84 7.24 4.26
CA GLY A 56 0.37 6.42 4.21
C GLY A 56 1.03 6.44 2.85
N PHE A 57 0.82 5.40 2.10
CA PHE A 57 1.23 5.22 0.72
C PHE A 57 0.01 5.11 -0.18
N GLY A 58 0.20 5.38 -1.47
CA GLY A 58 -0.80 5.09 -2.50
C GLY A 58 -0.11 4.94 -3.84
N THR A 59 -0.72 4.25 -4.80
CA THR A 59 -0.16 4.14 -6.15
C THR A 59 -1.24 4.02 -7.21
N ASP A 60 -0.97 4.60 -8.38
CA ASP A 60 -1.74 4.41 -9.61
C ASP A 60 -1.07 3.40 -10.57
N GLY A 61 -0.06 2.67 -10.08
CA GLY A 61 0.74 1.72 -10.84
C GLY A 61 1.96 2.33 -11.54
N ARG A 62 2.16 3.66 -11.50
CA ARG A 62 3.30 4.39 -12.07
C ARG A 62 3.94 5.34 -11.08
N VAL A 63 3.12 6.01 -10.30
CA VAL A 63 3.52 6.95 -9.27
C VAL A 63 3.26 6.32 -7.91
N MET A 64 4.21 6.42 -7.02
CA MET A 64 4.03 6.14 -5.60
C MET A 64 3.81 7.46 -4.88
N TYR A 65 2.61 7.64 -4.35
CA TYR A 65 2.22 8.81 -3.58
C TYR A 65 2.57 8.59 -2.10
N PHE A 66 2.99 9.64 -1.43
CA PHE A 66 3.35 9.57 -0.01
C PHE A 66 2.99 10.85 0.75
N GLN A 67 2.60 10.68 2.01
CA GLN A 67 2.40 11.77 2.95
C GLN A 67 3.71 11.99 3.74
N PRO A 68 4.35 13.18 3.64
CA PRO A 68 5.72 13.39 4.12
C PRO A 68 5.93 13.15 5.61
N GLN A 69 4.98 13.62 6.44
CA GLN A 69 5.08 13.51 7.90
C GLN A 69 4.98 12.04 8.34
N MET A 70 4.06 11.30 7.72
CA MET A 70 3.86 9.89 8.01
C MET A 70 5.04 9.04 7.53
N LEU A 71 5.51 9.27 6.29
CA LEU A 71 6.68 8.59 5.75
C LEU A 71 7.93 8.83 6.62
N GLY A 72 8.19 10.08 6.99
CA GLY A 72 9.30 10.44 7.87
C GLY A 72 9.14 9.88 9.28
N GLY A 73 7.92 9.75 9.79
CA GLY A 73 7.60 9.08 11.05
C GLY A 73 7.96 7.59 11.01
N LEU A 74 7.43 6.86 10.03
CA LEU A 74 7.72 5.44 9.82
C LEU A 74 9.22 5.16 9.66
N TYR A 75 9.92 5.99 8.87
CA TYR A 75 11.36 5.83 8.65
C TYR A 75 12.17 5.99 9.94
N ARG A 76 11.81 6.96 10.79
CA ARG A 76 12.47 7.19 12.09
C ARG A 76 12.15 6.09 13.11
N GLU A 77 10.93 5.59 13.09
CA GLU A 77 10.52 4.50 13.97
C GLU A 77 11.21 3.19 13.57
N ASN A 78 11.06 2.79 12.34
CA ASN A 78 11.70 1.59 11.79
C ASN A 78 11.66 1.62 10.26
N ARG A 79 12.83 1.75 9.61
CA ARG A 79 12.94 1.73 8.15
C ARG A 79 12.36 0.49 7.49
N ILE A 80 12.26 -0.64 8.22
CA ILE A 80 11.63 -1.87 7.71
C ILE A 80 10.16 -1.63 7.36
N LEU A 81 9.46 -0.75 8.08
CA LEU A 81 8.06 -0.40 7.78
C LEU A 81 7.94 0.29 6.42
N VAL A 82 8.90 1.16 6.08
CA VAL A 82 8.97 1.81 4.76
C VAL A 82 9.28 0.80 3.67
N ASN A 83 10.23 -0.11 3.90
CA ASN A 83 10.57 -1.18 2.97
C ASN A 83 9.36 -2.07 2.68
N ARG A 84 8.60 -2.42 3.73
CA ARG A 84 7.37 -3.21 3.60
C ARG A 84 6.31 -2.46 2.81
N GLY A 85 6.05 -1.19 3.13
CA GLY A 85 5.10 -0.35 2.40
C GLY A 85 5.47 -0.22 0.91
N TYR A 86 6.75 -0.02 0.61
CA TYR A 86 7.25 0.00 -0.76
C TYR A 86 6.97 -1.32 -1.50
N LEU A 87 7.35 -2.45 -0.88
CA LEU A 87 7.17 -3.77 -1.47
C LEU A 87 5.68 -4.14 -1.61
N HIS A 88 4.83 -3.68 -0.70
CA HIS A 88 3.39 -3.82 -0.75
C HIS A 88 2.83 -3.19 -2.05
N MET A 89 3.21 -1.95 -2.36
CA MET A 89 2.83 -1.28 -3.62
C MET A 89 3.32 -2.05 -4.85
N VAL A 90 4.57 -2.54 -4.82
CA VAL A 90 5.13 -3.36 -5.90
C VAL A 90 4.27 -4.61 -6.16
N PHE A 91 3.86 -5.32 -5.10
CA PHE A 91 3.05 -6.52 -5.27
C PHE A 91 1.62 -6.23 -5.73
N HIS A 92 1.00 -5.12 -5.32
CA HIS A 92 -0.27 -4.72 -5.91
C HIS A 92 -0.18 -4.54 -7.43
N CYS A 93 0.93 -3.97 -7.93
CA CYS A 93 1.18 -3.83 -9.36
C CYS A 93 1.43 -5.19 -10.03
N ILE A 94 2.28 -6.05 -9.45
CA ILE A 94 2.61 -7.38 -10.02
C ILE A 94 1.36 -8.25 -10.11
N PHE A 95 0.52 -8.26 -9.07
CA PHE A 95 -0.72 -9.06 -9.05
C PHE A 95 -1.88 -8.39 -9.76
N ARG A 96 -1.69 -7.14 -10.25
CA ARG A 96 -2.72 -6.37 -10.96
C ARG A 96 -4.01 -6.22 -10.17
N HIS A 97 -3.90 -5.95 -8.88
CA HIS A 97 -5.05 -5.84 -7.98
C HIS A 97 -6.00 -4.71 -8.39
N PHE A 98 -5.48 -3.65 -9.03
CA PHE A 98 -6.29 -2.56 -9.60
C PHE A 98 -7.34 -3.06 -10.61
N ALA A 99 -6.99 -4.06 -11.44
CA ALA A 99 -7.90 -4.62 -12.44
C ALA A 99 -8.97 -5.52 -11.80
N TRP A 100 -8.64 -6.14 -10.66
CA TRP A 100 -9.59 -7.05 -9.99
C TRP A 100 -10.61 -6.32 -9.12
N SER A 101 -10.33 -5.11 -8.67
CA SER A 101 -11.24 -4.33 -7.81
C SER A 101 -12.61 -4.07 -8.46
N GLY A 102 -12.76 -4.36 -9.77
CA GLY A 102 -14.01 -4.20 -10.51
C GLY A 102 -14.39 -2.74 -10.75
N THR A 103 -13.49 -1.83 -10.40
CA THR A 103 -13.65 -0.38 -10.54
C THR A 103 -13.12 0.15 -11.88
N GLU A 104 -12.75 -0.72 -12.83
CA GLU A 104 -12.37 -0.28 -14.16
C GLU A 104 -13.46 0.63 -14.77
N GLY A 105 -13.28 1.94 -14.60
CA GLY A 105 -14.11 2.98 -15.20
C GLY A 105 -15.37 3.38 -14.42
N LYS A 106 -15.61 2.92 -13.20
CA LYS A 106 -16.65 3.44 -12.31
C LYS A 106 -15.99 4.31 -11.24
N LYS A 107 -16.38 5.59 -11.16
CA LYS A 107 -16.14 6.39 -9.95
C LYS A 107 -16.87 5.67 -8.81
N ARG A 108 -16.18 5.52 -7.67
CA ARG A 108 -16.88 5.12 -6.43
C ARG A 108 -18.01 6.12 -6.23
N ALA A 109 -19.23 5.61 -6.00
CA ALA A 109 -20.37 6.46 -5.79
C ALA A 109 -20.12 7.37 -4.58
N ASP A 110 -20.65 8.59 -4.62
CA ASP A 110 -20.55 9.57 -3.51
C ASP A 110 -21.16 9.07 -2.18
N ASP A 111 -21.88 7.96 -2.21
CA ASP A 111 -22.63 7.36 -1.12
C ASP A 111 -21.82 6.39 -0.25
N GLY A 112 -20.49 6.37 -0.41
CA GLY A 112 -19.60 5.59 0.43
C GLY A 112 -19.15 4.26 -0.19
N ILE A 113 -18.10 3.68 0.42
CA ILE A 113 -17.52 2.40 0.01
C ILE A 113 -18.40 1.27 0.58
N THR A 114 -18.85 0.36 -0.27
CA THR A 114 -19.66 -0.79 0.17
C THR A 114 -18.83 -1.79 0.98
N ILE A 115 -19.49 -2.61 1.81
CA ILE A 115 -18.84 -3.70 2.54
C ILE A 115 -18.11 -4.66 1.58
N GLN A 116 -18.68 -4.95 0.42
CA GLN A 116 -18.06 -5.81 -0.59
C GLN A 116 -16.77 -5.21 -1.18
N GLU A 117 -16.74 -3.90 -1.41
CA GLU A 117 -15.53 -3.20 -1.86
C GLU A 117 -14.46 -3.22 -0.78
N ARG A 118 -14.81 -2.90 0.47
CA ARG A 118 -13.89 -3.00 1.62
C ARG A 118 -13.31 -4.41 1.77
N MET A 119 -14.15 -5.45 1.64
CA MET A 119 -13.68 -6.85 1.70
C MET A 119 -12.77 -7.21 0.54
N ARG A 120 -12.99 -6.67 -0.67
CA ARG A 120 -12.07 -6.86 -1.80
C ARG A 120 -10.73 -6.19 -1.56
N ASP A 121 -10.74 -4.94 -1.14
CA ASP A 121 -9.54 -4.18 -0.79
C ASP A 121 -8.72 -4.92 0.28
N LEU A 122 -9.37 -5.28 1.39
CA LEU A 122 -8.78 -6.07 2.47
C LEU A 122 -8.21 -7.42 1.99
N SER A 123 -8.89 -8.07 1.06
CA SER A 123 -8.41 -9.35 0.51
C SER A 123 -7.14 -9.20 -0.32
N CYS A 124 -6.99 -8.08 -1.01
CA CYS A 124 -5.76 -7.73 -1.72
C CYS A 124 -4.62 -7.50 -0.73
N ASP A 125 -4.86 -6.74 0.34
CA ASP A 125 -3.88 -6.44 1.37
C ASP A 125 -3.42 -7.70 2.11
N ILE A 126 -4.36 -8.55 2.53
CA ILE A 126 -4.04 -9.82 3.18
C ILE A 126 -3.18 -10.70 2.28
N ALA A 127 -3.52 -10.81 0.99
CA ALA A 127 -2.76 -11.62 0.04
C ALA A 127 -1.32 -11.11 -0.13
N VAL A 128 -1.15 -9.78 -0.25
CA VAL A 128 0.17 -9.14 -0.36
C VAL A 128 0.96 -9.30 0.93
N GLU A 129 0.37 -9.00 2.07
CA GLU A 129 1.05 -9.09 3.36
C GLU A 129 1.42 -10.54 3.72
N HIS A 130 0.58 -11.52 3.37
CA HIS A 130 0.90 -12.93 3.51
C HIS A 130 2.13 -13.32 2.66
N MET A 131 2.22 -12.82 1.43
CA MET A 131 3.38 -13.02 0.57
C MET A 131 4.64 -12.41 1.19
N ILE A 132 4.59 -11.13 1.62
CA ILE A 132 5.71 -10.42 2.24
C ILE A 132 6.15 -11.13 3.52
N ASP A 133 5.22 -11.55 4.35
CA ASP A 133 5.50 -12.26 5.60
C ASP A 133 6.08 -13.66 5.39
N GLY A 134 5.80 -14.28 4.24
CA GLY A 134 6.41 -15.55 3.81
C GLY A 134 7.84 -15.40 3.29
N MET A 135 8.23 -14.19 2.88
CA MET A 135 9.56 -13.90 2.38
C MET A 135 10.56 -13.72 3.53
N ASN A 136 11.61 -14.51 3.57
CA ASN A 136 12.57 -14.49 4.69
C ASN A 136 13.74 -13.52 4.44
N TYR A 137 13.48 -12.26 4.05
CA TYR A 137 14.53 -11.24 3.87
C TYR A 137 14.65 -10.32 5.08
N ARG A 138 15.89 -10.01 5.47
CA ARG A 138 16.17 -9.15 6.64
C ARG A 138 15.58 -7.75 6.48
N SER A 139 15.55 -7.23 5.27
CA SER A 139 15.05 -5.87 4.94
C SER A 139 13.54 -5.68 5.16
N ILE A 140 12.77 -6.78 5.31
CA ILE A 140 11.31 -6.74 5.48
C ILE A 140 10.82 -7.56 6.68
N ARG A 141 11.73 -8.17 7.43
CA ARG A 141 11.34 -9.02 8.56
C ARG A 141 10.76 -8.18 9.69
N PHE A 142 9.51 -8.43 10.02
CA PHE A 142 8.79 -7.74 11.08
C PHE A 142 8.04 -8.74 11.95
N SER A 143 7.81 -8.38 13.22
CA SER A 143 7.06 -9.24 14.16
C SER A 143 5.57 -9.17 13.84
N ARG A 144 4.96 -10.32 13.62
CA ARG A 144 3.51 -10.42 13.34
C ARG A 144 2.72 -10.32 14.64
N SER A 145 1.63 -9.57 14.61
CA SER A 145 0.64 -9.52 15.70
C SER A 145 -0.03 -10.89 15.91
N LEU A 146 -0.71 -11.05 17.02
CA LEU A 146 -1.52 -12.26 17.27
C LEU A 146 -2.66 -12.35 16.26
N LEU A 147 -3.36 -11.22 15.98
CA LEU A 147 -4.47 -11.17 15.03
C LEU A 147 -4.01 -11.61 13.64
N ARG A 148 -2.87 -11.11 13.15
CA ARG A 148 -2.30 -11.47 11.83
C ARG A 148 -2.00 -12.95 11.74
N ARG A 149 -1.36 -13.53 12.76
CA ARG A 149 -1.03 -14.97 12.79
C ARG A 149 -2.27 -15.86 12.78
N GLU A 150 -3.28 -15.52 13.60
CA GLU A 150 -4.52 -16.29 13.64
C GLU A 150 -5.33 -16.17 12.35
N THR A 151 -5.37 -14.98 11.74
CA THR A 151 -6.01 -14.77 10.44
C THR A 151 -5.36 -15.66 9.38
N TYR A 152 -4.03 -15.67 9.27
CA TYR A 152 -3.35 -16.57 8.33
C TYR A 152 -3.63 -18.03 8.62
N ARG A 153 -3.57 -18.45 9.88
CA ARG A 153 -3.86 -19.84 10.28
C ARG A 153 -5.27 -20.28 9.86
N LEU A 154 -6.26 -19.39 9.97
CA LEU A 154 -7.63 -19.70 9.54
C LEU A 154 -7.74 -19.78 8.01
N LEU A 155 -7.16 -18.83 7.30
CA LEU A 155 -7.17 -18.79 5.84
C LEU A 155 -6.44 -19.99 5.21
N GLU A 156 -5.31 -20.40 5.77
CA GLU A 156 -4.49 -21.52 5.28
C GLU A 156 -5.15 -22.90 5.46
N LYS A 157 -6.14 -23.03 6.37
CA LYS A 157 -6.94 -24.25 6.48
C LYS A 157 -7.72 -24.53 5.22
N GLU A 158 -8.16 -23.50 4.52
CA GLU A 158 -8.91 -23.59 3.26
C GLU A 158 -7.99 -23.76 2.04
N GLY A 159 -6.67 -23.65 2.23
CA GLY A 159 -5.66 -23.94 1.21
C GLY A 159 -4.38 -23.13 1.34
N LYS A 160 -3.29 -23.71 0.85
CA LYS A 160 -1.92 -23.19 1.04
C LYS A 160 -1.61 -21.91 0.24
N THR A 161 -2.31 -21.64 -0.86
CA THR A 161 -2.06 -20.45 -1.69
C THR A 161 -3.16 -19.43 -1.44
N LEU A 162 -2.79 -18.30 -0.86
CA LEU A 162 -3.67 -17.19 -0.56
C LEU A 162 -3.48 -16.08 -1.62
N ASN A 163 -4.27 -16.13 -2.70
CA ASN A 163 -4.45 -14.98 -3.59
C ASN A 163 -5.68 -14.17 -3.18
N ALA A 164 -5.81 -12.95 -3.69
CA ALA A 164 -6.88 -12.02 -3.30
C ALA A 164 -8.29 -12.61 -3.51
N GLN A 165 -8.53 -13.31 -4.64
CA GLN A 165 -9.84 -13.90 -4.95
C GLN A 165 -10.21 -15.00 -3.95
N ARG A 166 -9.25 -15.83 -3.56
CA ARG A 166 -9.48 -16.88 -2.58
C ARG A 166 -9.72 -16.31 -1.19
N VAL A 167 -8.92 -15.34 -0.78
CA VAL A 167 -9.11 -14.64 0.50
C VAL A 167 -10.49 -14.01 0.53
N TYR A 168 -10.92 -13.30 -0.52
CA TYR A 168 -12.24 -12.70 -0.61
C TYR A 168 -13.37 -13.72 -0.45
N LYS A 169 -13.27 -14.88 -1.15
CA LYS A 169 -14.25 -15.95 -1.03
C LYS A 169 -14.37 -16.42 0.43
N ILE A 170 -13.25 -16.69 1.09
CA ILE A 170 -13.23 -17.17 2.48
C ILE A 170 -13.80 -16.11 3.43
N LEU A 171 -13.38 -14.85 3.30
CA LEU A 171 -13.88 -13.75 4.13
C LEU A 171 -15.40 -13.56 3.96
N SER A 172 -15.92 -13.75 2.73
CA SER A 172 -17.37 -13.68 2.46
C SER A 172 -18.17 -14.75 3.20
N GLU A 173 -17.55 -15.90 3.50
CA GLU A 173 -18.17 -17.00 4.24
C GLU A 173 -18.10 -16.79 5.78
N TRP A 174 -17.20 -15.90 6.26
CA TRP A 174 -17.02 -15.65 7.70
C TRP A 174 -18.09 -14.79 8.36
N ASN A 175 -19.03 -14.20 7.57
CA ASN A 175 -20.08 -13.31 8.09
C ASN A 175 -19.55 -12.22 9.04
N LEU A 176 -18.45 -11.58 8.65
CA LEU A 176 -17.79 -10.55 9.45
C LEU A 176 -18.74 -9.40 9.77
N ASN A 177 -18.84 -9.03 11.04
CA ASN A 177 -19.50 -7.81 11.43
C ASN A 177 -18.60 -6.59 11.17
N GLU A 178 -19.15 -5.38 11.25
CA GLU A 178 -18.44 -4.12 10.98
C GLU A 178 -17.16 -3.95 11.83
N LYS A 179 -17.23 -4.36 13.12
CA LYS A 179 -16.09 -4.27 14.03
C LYS A 179 -14.97 -5.22 13.63
N ASP A 180 -15.29 -6.45 13.26
CA ASP A 180 -14.30 -7.45 12.85
C ASP A 180 -13.64 -7.05 11.54
N LEU A 181 -14.42 -6.53 10.58
CA LEU A 181 -13.91 -6.00 9.33
C LEU A 181 -12.94 -4.83 9.58
N THR A 182 -13.33 -3.87 10.41
CA THR A 182 -12.48 -2.73 10.77
C THR A 182 -11.19 -3.15 11.46
N ASN A 183 -11.23 -4.14 12.36
CA ASN A 183 -10.04 -4.65 13.03
C ASN A 183 -9.06 -5.30 12.04
N LEU A 184 -9.57 -6.05 11.06
CA LEU A 184 -8.74 -6.65 10.01
C LEU A 184 -8.16 -5.57 9.07
N GLU A 185 -8.94 -4.57 8.70
CA GLU A 185 -8.44 -3.43 7.93
C GLU A 185 -7.32 -2.69 8.66
N GLN A 186 -7.46 -2.43 9.96
CA GLN A 186 -6.40 -1.80 10.76
C GLN A 186 -5.12 -2.63 10.83
N GLU A 187 -5.23 -3.96 10.82
CA GLU A 187 -4.09 -4.86 10.87
C GLU A 187 -3.34 -4.98 9.54
N PHE A 188 -4.07 -5.00 8.41
CA PHE A 188 -3.51 -5.38 7.11
C PHE A 188 -3.35 -4.21 6.15
N ARG A 189 -4.11 -3.13 6.31
CA ARG A 189 -4.08 -1.99 5.41
C ARG A 189 -2.76 -1.25 5.52
N THR A 190 -2.04 -1.17 4.40
CA THR A 190 -0.75 -0.48 4.31
C THR A 190 -0.85 0.75 3.41
N ASP A 191 -1.82 0.77 2.48
CA ASP A 191 -1.94 1.79 1.45
C ASP A 191 -3.35 2.38 1.31
N ASP A 192 -3.43 3.39 0.47
CA ASP A 192 -4.66 4.11 0.14
C ASP A 192 -5.15 3.70 -1.25
N HIS A 193 -6.08 2.77 -1.30
CA HIS A 193 -6.65 2.23 -2.54
C HIS A 193 -7.43 3.25 -3.38
N ARG A 194 -7.74 4.45 -2.86
CA ARG A 194 -8.37 5.53 -3.64
C ARG A 194 -7.51 5.95 -4.84
N TYR A 195 -6.20 5.74 -4.77
CA TYR A 195 -5.27 6.06 -5.86
C TYR A 195 -5.33 5.06 -7.01
N TRP A 196 -5.86 3.86 -6.80
CA TRP A 196 -6.04 2.86 -7.85
C TRP A 196 -6.99 3.33 -8.96
N GLU A 197 -7.89 4.27 -8.65
CA GLU A 197 -8.93 4.76 -9.56
C GLU A 197 -8.49 5.98 -10.39
N SER A 198 -7.33 6.55 -10.06
CA SER A 198 -7.03 7.93 -10.45
C SER A 198 -6.53 8.14 -11.88
N LYS A 199 -6.35 7.14 -12.75
CA LYS A 199 -6.15 7.43 -14.19
C LYS A 199 -6.58 6.30 -15.10
N LYS A 200 -7.58 6.58 -15.96
CA LYS A 200 -7.67 5.92 -17.26
C LYS A 200 -6.38 6.25 -18.01
N PRO A 201 -5.67 5.26 -18.60
CA PRO A 201 -4.64 5.59 -19.57
C PRO A 201 -5.30 6.39 -20.69
N ASP A 202 -4.75 7.58 -21.01
CA ASP A 202 -5.14 8.31 -22.20
C ASP A 202 -5.07 7.34 -23.38
N GLN A 203 -6.22 7.05 -23.96
CA GLN A 203 -6.30 6.34 -25.24
C GLN A 203 -5.66 7.26 -26.27
N LYS A 204 -4.43 6.95 -26.64
CA LYS A 204 -3.80 7.43 -27.88
C LYS A 204 -3.82 6.32 -28.90
#